data_f5ef7835b69d462eda07ccd2d2e6be01
#
_entry.id   f5ef7835b69d462eda07ccd2d2e6be01
#
_cell.length_a   1.000
_cell.length_b   1.000
_cell.length_c   1.000
_cell.angle_alpha   90.00
_cell.angle_beta   90.00
_cell.angle_gamma   90.00
#
_symmetry.space_group_name_H-M   'P 1'
#
loop_
_entity.id
_entity.type
_entity.pdbx_description
1 polymer ?
#
loop_
_entity_poly.entity_id
_entity_poly.type
_entity_poly.pdbx_seq_one_letter_code
_entity_poly.pdbx_strand_id
1 'polypeptide(L)'
;MLRSVKMTSDNKSLKVGDYRSYVRQEPNARWFSLLKVPLAIYSISQSDTTRRAGRFFRRIGQAPVVYDSTMAEFSRRNLEAALQAKGYIHASVHTDVIAKKRKTDVIYHLRPGRRYYVANLYTIVDDKEMQKQIDSLSAKSLLYKGMPFDAAVLSE
;
A
#
# COMPACT_ATOMS: atom_id res chain seq x y z
N MET A 1 -16.58 -12.70 5.02
CA MET A 1 -16.00 -12.60 3.68
C MET A 1 -15.68 -11.16 3.34
N LEU A 2 -14.45 -10.88 2.93
CA LEU A 2 -14.01 -9.54 2.51
C LEU A 2 -14.66 -9.19 1.15
N ARG A 3 -15.45 -8.11 1.10
CA ARG A 3 -16.17 -7.67 -0.10
C ARG A 3 -15.38 -6.63 -0.88
N SER A 4 -14.87 -5.63 -0.17
CA SER A 4 -14.12 -4.54 -0.78
C SER A 4 -13.09 -3.96 0.18
N VAL A 5 -11.99 -3.47 -0.40
CA VAL A 5 -11.01 -2.63 0.27
C VAL A 5 -10.91 -1.33 -0.50
N LYS A 6 -11.12 -0.22 0.20
CA LYS A 6 -11.04 1.12 -0.36
C LYS A 6 -10.00 1.94 0.40
N MET A 7 -9.42 2.90 -0.26
CA MET A 7 -8.56 3.91 0.34
C MET A 7 -9.05 5.29 -0.07
N THR A 8 -9.05 6.21 0.87
CA THR A 8 -9.41 7.61 0.65
C THR A 8 -8.37 8.51 1.30
N SER A 9 -8.23 9.73 0.83
CA SER A 9 -7.35 10.72 1.44
C SER A 9 -8.07 12.07 1.54
N ASP A 10 -7.77 12.82 2.58
CA ASP A 10 -8.18 14.22 2.74
C ASP A 10 -7.32 15.15 1.87
N ASN A 11 -6.13 14.71 1.46
CA ASN A 11 -5.27 15.46 0.54
C ASN A 11 -5.53 15.04 -0.92
N LYS A 12 -6.12 15.94 -1.71
CA LYS A 12 -6.43 15.70 -3.13
C LYS A 12 -5.19 15.50 -4.01
N SER A 13 -4.03 16.01 -3.59
CA SER A 13 -2.77 15.85 -4.33
C SER A 13 -2.12 14.49 -4.13
N LEU A 14 -2.55 13.73 -3.11
CA LEU A 14 -2.01 12.40 -2.84
C LEU A 14 -2.59 11.38 -3.82
N LYS A 15 -1.74 10.74 -4.61
CA LYS A 15 -2.13 9.61 -5.46
C LYS A 15 -2.29 8.36 -4.60
N VAL A 16 -3.49 8.14 -4.09
CA VAL A 16 -3.82 7.03 -3.18
C VAL A 16 -3.48 5.67 -3.79
N GLY A 17 -3.55 5.56 -5.12
CA GLY A 17 -3.21 4.33 -5.86
C GLY A 17 -1.79 3.84 -5.64
N ASP A 18 -0.81 4.75 -5.45
CA ASP A 18 0.60 4.42 -5.25
C ASP A 18 0.86 3.65 -3.94
N TYR A 19 -0.09 3.74 -3.01
CA TYR A 19 -0.01 3.07 -1.71
C TYR A 19 -0.74 1.72 -1.66
N ARG A 20 -1.32 1.28 -2.78
CA ARG A 20 -2.11 0.04 -2.81
C ARG A 20 -1.29 -1.21 -2.48
N SER A 21 -0.04 -1.25 -2.86
CA SER A 21 0.88 -2.35 -2.58
C SER A 21 1.14 -2.61 -1.09
N TYR A 22 0.88 -1.61 -0.24
CA TYR A 22 1.04 -1.74 1.21
C TYR A 22 -0.16 -2.39 1.91
N VAL A 23 -1.25 -2.61 1.18
CA VAL A 23 -2.42 -3.33 1.68
C VAL A 23 -2.19 -4.83 1.58
N ARG A 24 -2.22 -5.52 2.72
CA ARG A 24 -1.92 -6.96 2.82
C ARG A 24 -3.09 -7.86 2.42
N GLN A 25 -4.29 -7.38 2.53
CA GLN A 25 -5.47 -8.19 2.26
C GLN A 25 -6.36 -7.53 1.20
N GLU A 26 -6.49 -8.20 0.07
CA GLU A 26 -7.36 -7.76 -1.02
C GLU A 26 -8.56 -8.70 -1.19
N PRO A 27 -9.71 -8.16 -1.62
CA PRO A 27 -10.87 -8.99 -1.92
C PRO A 27 -10.61 -9.86 -3.16
N ASN A 28 -11.34 -10.97 -3.29
CA ASN A 28 -11.29 -11.80 -4.50
C ASN A 28 -11.45 -10.97 -5.77
N ALA A 29 -10.68 -11.31 -6.79
CA ALA A 29 -10.74 -10.66 -8.10
C ALA A 29 -12.17 -10.66 -8.68
N ARG A 30 -12.52 -9.59 -9.35
CA ARG A 30 -13.76 -9.46 -10.11
C ARG A 30 -13.43 -9.47 -11.59
N TRP A 31 -13.91 -10.48 -12.29
CA TRP A 31 -13.84 -10.48 -13.74
C TRP A 31 -14.99 -9.65 -14.31
N PHE A 32 -14.70 -8.90 -15.35
CA PHE A 32 -15.68 -7.99 -16.00
C PHE A 32 -16.33 -6.96 -15.07
N SER A 33 -15.61 -6.53 -14.02
CA SER A 33 -16.00 -5.48 -13.06
C SER A 33 -17.30 -5.69 -12.29
N LEU A 34 -18.23 -6.50 -12.78
CA LEU A 34 -19.57 -6.68 -12.21
C LEU A 34 -19.76 -8.03 -11.50
N LEU A 35 -19.06 -9.08 -11.93
CA LEU A 35 -19.27 -10.44 -11.44
C LEU A 35 -18.04 -10.99 -10.72
N LYS A 36 -18.23 -11.60 -9.57
CA LYS A 36 -17.22 -12.38 -8.85
C LYS A 36 -17.12 -13.80 -9.41
N VAL A 37 -16.85 -13.89 -10.71
CA VAL A 37 -16.83 -15.17 -11.44
C VAL A 37 -15.87 -16.20 -10.79
N PRO A 38 -14.61 -15.87 -10.40
CA PRO A 38 -13.74 -16.85 -9.76
C PRO A 38 -14.31 -17.43 -8.46
N LEU A 39 -15.03 -16.61 -7.68
CA LEU A 39 -15.67 -17.04 -6.45
C LEU A 39 -16.91 -17.89 -6.72
N ALA A 40 -17.69 -17.54 -7.74
CA ALA A 40 -18.84 -18.33 -8.17
C ALA A 40 -18.40 -19.71 -8.68
N ILE A 41 -17.35 -19.78 -9.49
CA ILE A 41 -16.75 -21.04 -9.96
C ILE A 41 -16.28 -21.89 -8.77
N TYR A 42 -15.62 -21.28 -7.77
CA TYR A 42 -15.18 -21.99 -6.58
C TYR A 42 -16.37 -22.58 -5.79
N SER A 43 -17.46 -21.83 -5.60
CA SER A 43 -18.64 -22.30 -4.87
C SER A 43 -19.36 -23.46 -5.58
N ILE A 44 -19.42 -23.42 -6.91
CA ILE A 44 -19.97 -24.52 -7.73
C ILE A 44 -19.08 -25.76 -7.59
N SER A 45 -17.76 -25.61 -7.60
CA SER A 45 -16.82 -26.74 -7.49
C SER A 45 -16.88 -27.45 -6.14
N GLN A 46 -17.33 -26.77 -5.10
CA GLN A 46 -17.43 -27.35 -3.75
C GLN A 46 -18.64 -28.29 -3.61
N SER A 47 -19.68 -28.09 -4.40
CA SER A 47 -20.87 -28.93 -4.36
C SER A 47 -20.71 -30.29 -5.07
N ASP A 48 -19.72 -30.41 -5.98
CA ASP A 48 -19.51 -31.64 -6.76
C ASP A 48 -18.00 -32.00 -6.82
N THR A 49 -17.53 -32.67 -5.75
CA THR A 49 -16.11 -33.00 -5.56
C THR A 49 -15.63 -34.21 -6.35
N THR A 50 -16.53 -34.99 -6.89
CA THR A 50 -16.24 -36.30 -7.53
C THR A 50 -16.04 -36.23 -9.04
N ARG A 51 -16.58 -35.23 -9.70
CA ARG A 51 -16.48 -35.08 -11.16
C ARG A 51 -15.19 -34.39 -11.58
N ARG A 52 -14.61 -34.76 -12.72
CA ARG A 52 -13.41 -34.13 -13.31
C ARG A 52 -13.58 -32.62 -13.51
N ALA A 53 -14.79 -32.18 -13.86
CA ALA A 53 -15.15 -30.76 -13.97
C ALA A 53 -15.03 -30.01 -12.65
N GLY A 54 -15.44 -30.58 -11.51
CA GLY A 54 -15.31 -29.95 -10.20
C GLY A 54 -13.86 -29.70 -9.81
N ARG A 55 -12.92 -30.62 -10.15
CA ARG A 55 -11.48 -30.44 -9.91
C ARG A 55 -10.88 -29.32 -10.78
N PHE A 56 -11.31 -29.21 -12.03
CA PHE A 56 -10.88 -28.14 -12.93
C PHE A 56 -11.37 -26.77 -12.45
N PHE A 57 -12.62 -26.66 -12.07
CA PHE A 57 -13.18 -25.41 -11.53
C PHE A 57 -12.58 -25.00 -10.19
N ARG A 58 -12.21 -25.94 -9.33
CA ARG A 58 -11.49 -25.65 -8.08
C ARG A 58 -10.09 -25.07 -8.33
N ARG A 59 -9.43 -25.48 -9.41
CA ARG A 59 -8.11 -24.96 -9.80
C ARG A 59 -8.19 -23.52 -10.32
N ILE A 60 -9.29 -23.13 -10.96
CA ILE A 60 -9.50 -21.79 -11.52
C ILE A 60 -10.18 -20.86 -10.51
N GLY A 61 -11.07 -21.42 -9.67
CA GLY A 61 -11.81 -20.66 -8.67
C GLY A 61 -10.90 -20.17 -7.53
N GLN A 62 -11.23 -19.03 -6.98
CA GLN A 62 -10.55 -18.48 -5.81
C GLN A 62 -11.34 -18.78 -4.54
N ALA A 63 -10.66 -19.29 -3.51
CA ALA A 63 -11.24 -19.41 -2.19
C ALA A 63 -11.73 -18.04 -1.67
N PRO A 64 -12.85 -17.99 -0.92
CA PRO A 64 -13.35 -16.74 -0.37
C PRO A 64 -12.34 -16.17 0.63
N VAL A 65 -11.90 -14.94 0.40
CA VAL A 65 -11.05 -14.21 1.34
C VAL A 65 -11.90 -13.81 2.55
N VAL A 66 -11.54 -14.33 3.71
CA VAL A 66 -12.15 -13.96 4.98
C VAL A 66 -11.47 -12.69 5.50
N TYR A 67 -12.24 -11.76 6.06
CA TYR A 67 -11.66 -10.59 6.72
C TYR A 67 -10.85 -11.02 7.93
N ASP A 68 -9.62 -10.54 8.01
CA ASP A 68 -8.70 -10.72 9.12
C ASP A 68 -8.33 -9.34 9.69
N SER A 69 -8.64 -9.12 10.95
CA SER A 69 -8.37 -7.86 11.65
C SER A 69 -6.86 -7.61 11.83
N THR A 70 -6.08 -8.65 12.03
CA THR A 70 -4.63 -8.55 12.16
C THR A 70 -4.00 -8.06 10.85
N MET A 71 -4.41 -8.62 9.72
CA MET A 71 -3.95 -8.19 8.40
C MET A 71 -4.39 -6.77 8.06
N ALA A 72 -5.59 -6.36 8.51
CA ALA A 72 -6.06 -5.00 8.35
C ALA A 72 -5.22 -4.01 9.17
N GLU A 73 -4.87 -4.35 10.39
CA GLU A 73 -4.00 -3.52 11.24
C GLU A 73 -2.57 -3.45 10.69
N PHE A 74 -2.01 -4.54 10.19
CA PHE A 74 -0.72 -4.51 9.48
C PHE A 74 -0.77 -3.60 8.25
N SER A 75 -1.84 -3.66 7.48
CA SER A 75 -2.03 -2.77 6.33
C SER A 75 -2.07 -1.31 6.75
N ARG A 76 -2.79 -0.98 7.82
CA ARG A 76 -2.87 0.36 8.39
C ARG A 76 -1.48 0.90 8.75
N ARG A 77 -0.69 0.10 9.50
CA ARG A 77 0.67 0.47 9.91
C ARG A 77 1.62 0.62 8.71
N ASN A 78 1.53 -0.28 7.74
CA ASN A 78 2.35 -0.20 6.53
C ASN A 78 2.03 1.05 5.71
N LEU A 79 0.75 1.41 5.57
CA LEU A 79 0.32 2.63 4.89
C LEU A 79 0.83 3.89 5.60
N GLU A 80 0.76 3.90 6.94
CA GLU A 80 1.27 5.00 7.76
C GLU A 80 2.79 5.16 7.61
N ALA A 81 3.54 4.05 7.73
CA ALA A 81 4.99 4.05 7.53
C ALA A 81 5.39 4.47 6.11
N ALA A 82 4.66 4.03 5.09
CA ALA A 82 4.91 4.42 3.71
C ALA A 82 4.69 5.93 3.46
N LEU A 83 3.66 6.50 4.08
CA LEU A 83 3.44 7.95 4.05
C LEU A 83 4.56 8.72 4.75
N GLN A 84 4.99 8.25 5.91
CA GLN A 84 6.09 8.86 6.67
C GLN A 84 7.39 8.80 5.88
N ALA A 85 7.70 7.67 5.25
CA ALA A 85 8.87 7.52 4.38
C ALA A 85 8.87 8.50 3.20
N LYS A 86 7.69 8.90 2.71
CA LYS A 86 7.52 9.88 1.61
C LYS A 86 7.43 11.34 2.09
N GLY A 87 7.81 11.59 3.34
CA GLY A 87 7.90 12.95 3.90
C GLY A 87 6.64 13.47 4.58
N TYR A 88 5.62 12.65 4.75
CA TYR A 88 4.45 12.99 5.54
C TYR A 88 4.63 12.50 6.98
N ILE A 89 5.59 13.10 7.71
CA ILE A 89 6.08 12.62 9.02
C ILE A 89 4.94 12.47 10.05
N HIS A 90 3.95 13.35 10.01
CA HIS A 90 2.79 13.32 10.90
C HIS A 90 1.56 12.64 10.25
N ALA A 91 1.80 11.78 9.27
CA ALA A 91 0.71 11.04 8.66
C ALA A 91 0.06 10.09 9.68
N SER A 92 -1.25 9.96 9.56
CA SER A 92 -2.03 8.96 10.30
C SER A 92 -2.98 8.24 9.35
N VAL A 93 -3.26 6.99 9.65
CA VAL A 93 -4.21 6.16 8.89
C VAL A 93 -5.26 5.60 9.82
N HIS A 94 -6.51 5.91 9.53
CA HIS A 94 -7.67 5.34 10.23
C HIS A 94 -8.32 4.25 9.39
N THR A 95 -8.84 3.21 10.05
CA THR A 95 -9.47 2.08 9.37
C THR A 95 -10.91 1.95 9.82
N ASP A 96 -11.84 2.05 8.87
CA ASP A 96 -13.26 1.76 9.08
C ASP A 96 -13.58 0.36 8.56
N VAL A 97 -14.25 -0.43 9.41
CA VAL A 97 -14.69 -1.79 9.09
C VAL A 97 -16.21 -1.83 9.13
N ILE A 98 -16.83 -2.01 7.97
CA ILE A 98 -18.28 -2.05 7.83
C ILE A 98 -18.71 -3.49 7.56
N ALA A 99 -19.23 -4.15 8.59
CA ALA A 99 -19.78 -5.50 8.49
C ALA A 99 -21.28 -5.47 8.16
N LYS A 100 -21.67 -6.12 7.06
CA LYS A 100 -23.09 -6.30 6.65
C LYS A 100 -23.37 -7.76 6.34
N LYS A 101 -24.18 -8.41 7.17
CA LYS A 101 -24.47 -9.85 7.06
C LYS A 101 -23.16 -10.65 7.04
N ARG A 102 -22.87 -11.34 5.91
CA ARG A 102 -21.66 -12.15 5.72
C ARG A 102 -20.56 -11.44 4.93
N LYS A 103 -20.67 -10.13 4.69
CA LYS A 103 -19.73 -9.32 3.90
C LYS A 103 -19.12 -8.24 4.75
N THR A 104 -17.83 -7.97 4.55
CA THR A 104 -17.07 -6.92 5.25
C THR A 104 -16.44 -6.00 4.22
N ASP A 105 -16.60 -4.72 4.38
CA ASP A 105 -15.87 -3.69 3.66
C ASP A 105 -14.85 -3.05 4.59
N VAL A 106 -13.66 -2.79 4.09
CA VAL A 106 -12.60 -2.10 4.81
C VAL A 106 -12.29 -0.81 4.06
N ILE A 107 -12.21 0.30 4.78
CA ILE A 107 -11.88 1.60 4.23
C ILE A 107 -10.71 2.16 5.04
N TYR A 108 -9.59 2.44 4.37
CA TYR A 108 -8.44 3.13 4.96
C TYR A 108 -8.55 4.62 4.62
N HIS A 109 -8.62 5.47 5.65
CA HIS A 109 -8.62 6.92 5.54
C HIS A 109 -7.22 7.44 5.80
N LEU A 110 -6.55 7.87 4.75
CA LEU A 110 -5.19 8.41 4.81
C LEU A 110 -5.26 9.91 5.12
N ARG A 111 -4.63 10.32 6.20
CA ARG A 111 -4.45 11.71 6.62
C ARG A 111 -2.96 12.03 6.58
N PRO A 112 -2.40 12.39 5.41
CA PRO A 112 -0.97 12.61 5.25
C PRO A 112 -0.48 13.85 6.00
N GLY A 113 -1.34 14.85 6.20
CA GLY A 113 -0.92 16.11 6.77
C GLY A 113 0.02 16.89 5.84
N ARG A 114 0.95 17.67 6.44
CA ARG A 114 1.92 18.49 5.72
C ARG A 114 3.09 17.64 5.25
N ARG A 115 3.52 17.83 3.99
CA ARG A 115 4.74 17.21 3.47
C ARG A 115 5.97 17.99 3.88
N TYR A 116 7.02 17.31 4.29
CA TYR A 116 8.31 17.90 4.66
C TYR A 116 9.27 17.89 3.48
N TYR A 117 10.18 18.87 3.47
CA TYR A 117 11.18 19.08 2.44
C TYR A 117 12.55 19.26 3.09
N VAL A 118 13.60 18.91 2.38
CA VAL A 118 14.98 19.13 2.84
C VAL A 118 15.26 20.62 2.89
N ALA A 119 15.44 21.17 4.08
CA ALA A 119 15.70 22.60 4.26
C ALA A 119 17.15 22.95 3.94
N ASN A 120 18.11 22.18 4.47
CA ASN A 120 19.53 22.34 4.22
C ASN A 120 20.20 20.96 4.21
N LEU A 121 21.29 20.87 3.46
CA LEU A 121 22.19 19.73 3.43
C LEU A 121 23.58 20.21 3.82
N TYR A 122 24.18 19.58 4.80
CA TYR A 122 25.53 19.87 5.24
C TYR A 122 26.37 18.62 5.13
N THR A 123 27.51 18.72 4.47
CA THR A 123 28.53 17.67 4.43
C THR A 123 29.71 18.13 5.28
N ILE A 124 30.05 17.39 6.31
CA ILE A 124 31.16 17.71 7.20
C ILE A 124 32.22 16.63 6.99
N VAL A 125 33.40 17.05 6.56
CA VAL A 125 34.55 16.18 6.33
C VAL A 125 35.80 16.88 6.91
N ASP A 126 36.58 16.15 7.69
CA ASP A 126 37.78 16.67 8.33
C ASP A 126 38.95 16.84 7.35
N ASP A 127 38.95 16.07 6.23
CA ASP A 127 39.98 16.13 5.20
C ASP A 127 39.60 17.11 4.07
N LYS A 128 40.48 18.12 3.86
CA LYS A 128 40.28 19.16 2.84
C LYS A 128 40.27 18.63 1.40
N GLU A 129 41.06 17.61 1.09
CA GLU A 129 41.09 17.04 -0.26
C GLU A 129 39.80 16.26 -0.53
N MET A 130 39.31 15.51 0.46
CA MET A 130 38.03 14.81 0.38
C MET A 130 36.86 15.79 0.27
N GLN A 131 36.90 16.90 0.98
CA GLN A 131 35.89 17.96 0.88
C GLN A 131 35.80 18.50 -0.56
N LYS A 132 36.94 18.80 -1.20
CA LYS A 132 36.95 19.26 -2.61
C LYS A 132 36.35 18.24 -3.57
N GLN A 133 36.64 16.96 -3.37
CA GLN A 133 36.04 15.88 -4.21
C GLN A 133 34.51 15.83 -4.02
N ILE A 134 34.03 15.89 -2.79
CA ILE A 134 32.59 15.91 -2.50
C ILE A 134 31.91 17.14 -3.11
N ASP A 135 32.51 18.31 -2.98
CA ASP A 135 31.98 19.55 -3.57
C ASP A 135 31.88 19.46 -5.10
N SER A 136 32.85 18.82 -5.74
CA SER A 136 32.82 18.55 -7.20
C SER A 136 31.72 17.57 -7.62
N LEU A 137 31.35 16.64 -6.75
CA LEU A 137 30.31 15.64 -6.97
C LEU A 137 28.91 16.11 -6.53
N SER A 138 28.84 17.22 -5.78
CA SER A 138 27.58 17.73 -5.22
C SER A 138 26.51 17.99 -6.29
N ALA A 139 26.91 18.41 -7.49
CA ALA A 139 26.02 18.60 -8.63
C ALA A 139 25.35 17.30 -9.14
N LYS A 140 25.92 16.13 -8.82
CA LYS A 140 25.40 14.81 -9.17
C LYS A 140 24.65 14.14 -8.01
N SER A 141 24.58 14.81 -6.85
CA SER A 141 23.91 14.28 -5.67
C SER A 141 22.41 14.13 -5.91
N LEU A 142 21.85 13.01 -5.47
CA LEU A 142 20.40 12.78 -5.42
C LEU A 142 19.73 13.68 -4.36
N LEU A 143 20.51 14.18 -3.39
CA LEU A 143 20.03 15.04 -2.32
C LEU A 143 20.30 16.51 -2.66
N TYR A 144 19.25 17.32 -2.65
CA TYR A 144 19.35 18.77 -2.85
C TYR A 144 18.36 19.54 -1.98
N LYS A 145 18.70 20.78 -1.69
CA LYS A 145 17.84 21.68 -0.91
C LYS A 145 16.49 21.89 -1.62
N GLY A 146 15.40 21.77 -0.86
CA GLY A 146 14.04 21.95 -1.36
C GLY A 146 13.42 20.69 -2.00
N MET A 147 14.16 19.59 -2.07
CA MET A 147 13.55 18.32 -2.50
C MET A 147 12.56 17.81 -1.46
N PRO A 148 11.48 17.11 -1.88
CA PRO A 148 10.61 16.42 -0.95
C PRO A 148 11.40 15.37 -0.17
N PHE A 149 11.19 15.29 1.13
CA PHE A 149 11.82 14.25 1.94
C PHE A 149 11.36 12.86 1.46
N ASP A 150 12.31 11.97 1.20
CA ASP A 150 12.09 10.58 0.83
C ASP A 150 13.16 9.71 1.51
N ALA A 151 12.72 8.84 2.42
CA ALA A 151 13.64 7.99 3.17
C ALA A 151 14.40 6.98 2.28
N ALA A 152 13.84 6.59 1.13
CA ALA A 152 14.51 5.69 0.21
C ALA A 152 15.77 6.31 -0.40
N VAL A 153 15.74 7.62 -0.70
CA VAL A 153 16.90 8.36 -1.24
C VAL A 153 18.01 8.52 -0.22
N LEU A 154 17.69 8.46 1.08
CA LEU A 154 18.70 8.56 2.15
C LEU A 154 19.45 7.24 2.40
N SER A 155 18.95 6.12 1.87
CA SER A 155 19.52 4.78 2.07
C SER A 155 20.33 4.27 0.86
N GLU A 156 20.40 5.03 -0.22
CA GLU A 156 21.26 4.81 -1.39
C GLU A 156 22.63 5.49 -1.23
#